data_c961d06e67a054f28b7fc96bd38175aa
#
_entry.id   c961d06e67a054f28b7fc96bd38175aa
#
_cell.length_a   1.000
_cell.length_b   1.000
_cell.length_c   1.000
_cell.angle_alpha   90.00
_cell.angle_beta   90.00
_cell.angle_gamma   90.00
#
_symmetry.space_group_name_H-M   'P 1'
#
loop_
_entity.id
_entity.type
_entity.pdbx_description
1 polymer ?
#
loop_
_entity_poly.entity_id
_entity_poly.type
_entity_poly.pdbx_seq_one_letter_code
_entity_poly.pdbx_strand_id
1 'polypeptide(L)'
;MSTVTASGSLLLVMTVLSGRRASADPCEPGEPEPPAAPVEQPYRETQVIDAPLPSALDGYDFLFTATVWWKPVLDHAGRSDSASPAIAAASVVSRARDLVRHEEPGRASFAQYLLDGELGVLLPDRNERVKAWAADVTLTLAPADREHLRKLNDLRKDEELWEYERQHERNKRRRLGNEGKRSTARRKWGSRIGCACC
;
A
#
# COMPACT_ATOMS: atom_id res chain seq x y z
N MET A 1 -27.21 22.36 -19.36
CA MET A 1 -27.83 23.37 -18.49
C MET A 1 -28.15 22.68 -17.17
N SER A 2 -27.32 22.83 -16.15
CA SER A 2 -27.57 22.30 -14.79
C SER A 2 -27.04 23.31 -13.80
N THR A 3 -27.95 23.87 -13.06
CA THR A 3 -27.78 24.94 -12.06
C THR A 3 -27.29 24.34 -10.75
N VAL A 4 -26.14 24.81 -10.27
CA VAL A 4 -25.60 24.49 -8.94
C VAL A 4 -26.11 25.54 -7.97
N THR A 5 -26.89 25.11 -6.99
CA THR A 5 -27.37 25.96 -5.87
C THR A 5 -26.37 25.89 -4.72
N ALA A 6 -25.72 26.99 -4.42
CA ALA A 6 -24.87 27.17 -3.26
C ALA A 6 -25.72 27.51 -2.04
N SER A 7 -25.73 26.65 -1.01
CA SER A 7 -26.30 26.93 0.32
C SER A 7 -25.24 27.54 1.23
N GLY A 8 -25.33 28.84 1.46
CA GLY A 8 -24.53 29.55 2.44
C GLY A 8 -25.12 29.40 3.85
N SER A 9 -24.36 28.79 4.76
CA SER A 9 -24.68 28.78 6.20
C SER A 9 -24.12 30.04 6.87
N LEU A 10 -25.02 30.91 7.29
CA LEU A 10 -24.74 32.15 8.05
C LEU A 10 -24.57 31.77 9.52
N LEU A 11 -23.34 31.80 10.05
CA LEU A 11 -23.06 31.68 11.48
C LEU A 11 -23.23 33.05 12.16
N LEU A 12 -24.28 33.17 12.94
CA LEU A 12 -24.59 34.35 13.73
C LEU A 12 -23.80 34.31 15.04
N VAL A 13 -22.73 35.11 15.15
CA VAL A 13 -21.96 35.26 16.40
C VAL A 13 -22.66 36.31 17.27
N MET A 14 -23.32 35.84 18.32
CA MET A 14 -23.86 36.71 19.39
C MET A 14 -22.75 37.07 20.37
N THR A 15 -22.20 38.25 20.28
CA THR A 15 -21.36 38.86 21.30
C THR A 15 -22.22 39.44 22.41
N VAL A 16 -22.23 38.76 23.57
CA VAL A 16 -22.86 39.29 24.79
C VAL A 16 -21.83 40.17 25.52
N LEU A 17 -22.00 41.47 25.43
CA LEU A 17 -21.29 42.46 26.25
C LEU A 17 -21.92 42.47 27.65
N SER A 18 -21.31 41.74 28.59
CA SER A 18 -21.61 41.89 30.03
C SER A 18 -20.57 42.79 30.67
N GLY A 19 -20.93 44.05 30.81
CA GLY A 19 -20.19 44.98 31.64
C GLY A 19 -20.32 44.56 33.10
N ARG A 20 -19.23 44.22 33.76
CA ARG A 20 -19.11 44.12 35.22
C ARG A 20 -18.20 45.21 35.74
N ARG A 21 -18.77 46.03 36.64
CA ARG A 21 -18.08 47.04 37.42
C ARG A 21 -16.99 46.41 38.26
N ALA A 22 -15.80 47.01 38.25
CA ALA A 22 -14.71 46.73 39.14
C ALA A 22 -15.11 47.04 40.59
N SER A 23 -15.12 46.03 41.45
CA SER A 23 -14.96 46.21 42.89
C SER A 23 -13.53 45.77 43.22
N ALA A 24 -12.74 46.70 43.67
CA ALA A 24 -11.41 46.45 44.18
C ALA A 24 -11.55 45.79 45.56
N ASP A 25 -11.20 44.51 45.66
CA ASP A 25 -10.95 43.84 46.94
C ASP A 25 -9.43 43.60 47.08
N PRO A 26 -8.85 43.96 48.22
CA PRO A 26 -7.42 43.83 48.45
C PRO A 26 -7.06 42.45 48.99
N CYS A 27 -6.00 41.86 48.39
CA CYS A 27 -5.23 40.70 48.91
C CYS A 27 -5.95 39.34 48.92
N GLU A 28 -6.08 38.76 47.71
CA GLU A 28 -6.13 37.30 47.62
C GLU A 28 -4.72 36.75 47.30
N PRO A 29 -4.21 35.75 48.08
CA PRO A 29 -2.93 35.14 47.75
C PRO A 29 -3.07 34.44 46.41
N GLY A 30 -2.25 34.83 45.43
CA GLY A 30 -2.30 34.38 44.05
C GLY A 30 -2.43 32.88 43.96
N GLU A 31 -3.52 32.43 43.41
CA GLU A 31 -3.72 31.05 42.97
C GLU A 31 -2.58 30.69 42.02
N PRO A 32 -1.85 29.58 42.24
CA PRO A 32 -0.73 29.22 41.40
C PRO A 32 -1.20 29.06 39.97
N GLU A 33 -0.67 29.91 39.09
CA GLU A 33 -0.93 29.89 37.65
C GLU A 33 -0.76 28.45 37.15
N PRO A 34 -1.81 27.86 36.50
CA PRO A 34 -1.71 26.47 36.03
C PRO A 34 -0.50 26.35 35.11
N PRO A 35 0.29 25.29 35.23
CA PRO A 35 1.51 25.13 34.44
C PRO A 35 1.15 25.25 32.98
N ALA A 36 1.85 26.16 32.29
CA ALA A 36 1.64 26.45 30.86
C ALA A 36 1.66 25.12 30.09
N ALA A 37 0.60 24.84 29.34
CA ALA A 37 0.51 23.63 28.53
C ALA A 37 1.76 23.51 27.64
N PRO A 38 2.35 22.33 27.49
CA PRO A 38 3.53 22.13 26.64
C PRO A 38 3.24 22.68 25.25
N VAL A 39 4.05 23.59 24.78
CA VAL A 39 3.95 24.14 23.43
C VAL A 39 4.28 23.01 22.46
N GLU A 40 3.27 22.44 21.81
CA GLU A 40 3.48 21.40 20.80
C GLU A 40 4.23 22.02 19.61
N GLN A 41 5.39 21.44 19.28
CA GLN A 41 6.13 21.88 18.12
C GLN A 41 5.40 21.49 16.82
N PRO A 42 5.33 22.42 15.85
CA PRO A 42 4.71 22.13 14.56
C PRO A 42 5.47 21.04 13.83
N TYR A 43 4.75 20.19 13.09
CA TYR A 43 5.35 19.22 12.18
C TYR A 43 6.07 19.94 11.05
N ARG A 44 7.19 19.37 10.65
CA ARG A 44 7.98 19.78 9.48
C ARG A 44 7.80 18.76 8.38
N GLU A 45 7.97 19.21 7.14
CA GLU A 45 7.82 18.38 5.95
C GLU A 45 9.18 18.16 5.28
N THR A 46 9.39 16.97 4.73
CA THR A 46 10.47 16.67 3.79
C THR A 46 9.99 15.62 2.80
N GLN A 47 10.63 15.52 1.64
CA GLN A 47 10.24 14.58 0.60
C GLN A 47 11.32 13.52 0.38
N VAL A 48 10.87 12.32 0.10
CA VAL A 48 11.68 11.22 -0.45
C VAL A 48 11.21 11.02 -1.88
N ILE A 49 12.13 11.04 -2.84
CA ILE A 49 11.80 10.90 -4.26
C ILE A 49 12.64 9.77 -4.84
N ASP A 50 11.96 8.81 -5.47
CA ASP A 50 12.54 7.67 -6.22
C ASP A 50 13.63 6.91 -5.44
N ALA A 51 13.46 6.76 -4.13
CA ALA A 51 14.40 5.97 -3.33
C ALA A 51 14.30 4.48 -3.73
N PRO A 52 15.41 3.83 -4.11
CA PRO A 52 15.39 2.42 -4.48
C PRO A 52 15.18 1.55 -3.24
N LEU A 53 14.19 0.67 -3.30
CA LEU A 53 13.89 -0.33 -2.27
C LEU A 53 13.96 -1.74 -2.88
N PRO A 54 14.64 -2.70 -2.25
CA PRO A 54 14.74 -4.05 -2.77
C PRO A 54 13.39 -4.74 -2.78
N SER A 55 13.11 -5.52 -3.81
CA SER A 55 11.98 -6.44 -3.88
C SER A 55 12.41 -7.86 -3.52
N ALA A 56 11.46 -8.81 -3.54
CA ALA A 56 11.73 -10.24 -3.35
C ALA A 56 12.52 -10.87 -4.52
N LEU A 57 12.64 -10.18 -5.65
CA LEU A 57 13.33 -10.66 -6.83
C LEU A 57 14.55 -9.77 -7.12
N ASP A 58 15.74 -10.37 -7.03
CA ASP A 58 16.99 -9.67 -7.30
C ASP A 58 17.01 -8.99 -8.68
N GLY A 59 17.49 -7.75 -8.72
CA GLY A 59 17.58 -6.96 -9.94
C GLY A 59 16.31 -6.18 -10.29
N TYR A 60 15.27 -6.22 -9.46
CA TYR A 60 14.05 -5.43 -9.63
C TYR A 60 13.77 -4.62 -8.38
N ASP A 61 14.25 -3.39 -8.35
CA ASP A 61 14.01 -2.51 -7.22
C ASP A 61 12.73 -1.69 -7.43
N PHE A 62 12.01 -1.50 -6.32
CA PHE A 62 10.93 -0.53 -6.28
C PHE A 62 11.49 0.89 -6.18
N LEU A 63 10.83 1.85 -6.81
CA LEU A 63 11.05 3.27 -6.64
C LEU A 63 10.00 3.82 -5.68
N PHE A 64 10.46 4.27 -4.52
CA PHE A 64 9.63 4.77 -3.44
C PHE A 64 9.65 6.29 -3.38
N THR A 65 8.48 6.90 -3.39
CA THR A 65 8.30 8.35 -3.20
C THR A 65 7.26 8.57 -2.11
N ALA A 66 7.52 9.52 -1.21
CA ALA A 66 6.59 9.88 -0.15
C ALA A 66 6.85 11.27 0.41
N THR A 67 5.81 11.90 0.96
CA THR A 67 5.90 13.10 1.80
C THR A 67 6.08 12.66 3.25
N VAL A 68 7.19 13.06 3.87
CA VAL A 68 7.53 12.70 5.25
C VAL A 68 7.26 13.87 6.18
N TRP A 69 6.36 13.68 7.11
CA TRP A 69 6.05 14.60 8.19
C TRP A 69 6.78 14.19 9.44
N TRP A 70 7.43 15.12 10.11
CA TRP A 70 8.24 14.81 11.26
C TRP A 70 8.32 15.94 12.27
N LYS A 71 8.62 15.59 13.52
CA LYS A 71 8.94 16.54 14.57
C LYS A 71 10.13 16.04 15.39
N PRO A 72 10.98 16.96 15.89
CA PRO A 72 12.05 16.57 16.78
C PRO A 72 11.49 16.05 18.10
N VAL A 73 12.19 15.11 18.70
CA VAL A 73 11.97 14.72 20.08
C VAL A 73 12.91 15.60 20.93
N LEU A 74 12.32 16.38 21.83
CA LEU A 74 13.09 17.24 22.71
C LEU A 74 13.71 16.41 23.84
N ASP A 75 14.96 16.70 24.19
CA ASP A 75 15.58 16.18 25.39
C ASP A 75 14.94 16.81 26.64
N HIS A 76 15.37 16.36 27.84
CA HIS A 76 14.88 16.91 29.11
C HIS A 76 15.27 18.39 29.31
N ALA A 77 16.20 18.91 28.49
CA ALA A 77 16.61 20.31 28.49
C ALA A 77 15.88 21.13 27.38
N GLY A 78 14.93 20.52 26.66
CA GLY A 78 14.17 21.18 25.59
C GLY A 78 14.97 21.43 24.31
N ARG A 79 16.11 20.73 24.11
CA ARG A 79 16.97 20.88 22.94
C ARG A 79 16.75 19.76 21.94
N SER A 80 16.88 20.08 20.66
CA SER A 80 16.74 19.12 19.54
C SER A 80 17.97 19.14 18.62
N ASP A 81 19.16 19.28 19.19
CA ASP A 81 20.41 19.58 18.46
C ASP A 81 20.78 18.57 17.36
N SER A 82 20.22 17.37 17.41
CA SER A 82 20.52 16.30 16.43
C SER A 82 19.37 15.94 15.50
N ALA A 83 18.23 16.64 15.57
CA ALA A 83 17.08 16.35 14.72
C ALA A 83 17.29 16.97 13.32
N SER A 84 17.14 16.19 12.26
CA SER A 84 17.26 16.66 10.90
C SER A 84 16.25 15.98 9.96
N PRO A 85 15.87 16.63 8.85
CA PRO A 85 15.01 16.04 7.84
C PRO A 85 15.58 14.73 7.25
N ALA A 86 16.92 14.65 7.14
CA ALA A 86 17.58 13.44 6.63
C ALA A 86 17.37 12.23 7.57
N ILE A 87 17.34 12.44 8.88
CA ILE A 87 17.07 11.37 9.85
C ILE A 87 15.62 10.89 9.72
N ALA A 88 14.69 11.83 9.59
CA ALA A 88 13.27 11.50 9.40
C ALA A 88 13.05 10.71 8.10
N ALA A 89 13.61 11.17 6.98
CA ALA A 89 13.56 10.48 5.71
C ALA A 89 14.19 9.08 5.80
N ALA A 90 15.39 8.95 6.38
CA ALA A 90 16.07 7.67 6.56
C ALA A 90 15.27 6.69 7.44
N SER A 91 14.60 7.17 8.47
CA SER A 91 13.73 6.36 9.34
C SER A 91 12.56 5.80 8.55
N VAL A 92 11.87 6.63 7.76
CA VAL A 92 10.74 6.19 6.92
C VAL A 92 11.20 5.22 5.84
N VAL A 93 12.30 5.52 5.12
CA VAL A 93 12.86 4.64 4.08
C VAL A 93 13.28 3.28 4.65
N SER A 94 13.88 3.25 5.85
CA SER A 94 14.23 2.00 6.51
C SER A 94 13.00 1.14 6.83
N ARG A 95 11.92 1.75 7.33
CA ARG A 95 10.64 1.06 7.58
C ARG A 95 10.01 0.56 6.27
N ALA A 96 9.99 1.40 5.24
CA ALA A 96 9.49 1.03 3.93
C ALA A 96 10.23 -0.17 3.36
N ARG A 97 11.57 -0.15 3.42
CA ARG A 97 12.43 -1.25 2.99
C ARG A 97 12.11 -2.57 3.70
N ASP A 98 11.94 -2.54 5.02
CA ASP A 98 11.66 -3.75 5.79
C ASP A 98 10.30 -4.37 5.45
N LEU A 99 9.32 -3.55 5.03
CA LEU A 99 8.00 -3.99 4.60
C LEU A 99 8.02 -4.61 3.20
N VAL A 100 8.73 -3.99 2.23
CA VAL A 100 8.62 -4.39 0.81
C VAL A 100 9.65 -5.40 0.35
N ARG A 101 10.72 -5.65 1.10
CA ARG A 101 11.81 -6.57 0.69
C ARG A 101 11.38 -8.00 0.39
N HIS A 102 10.19 -8.42 0.82
CA HIS A 102 9.61 -9.74 0.58
C HIS A 102 8.46 -9.70 -0.43
N GLU A 103 8.14 -8.53 -0.97
CA GLU A 103 7.06 -8.37 -1.94
C GLU A 103 7.56 -8.57 -3.36
N GLU A 104 6.78 -9.31 -4.16
CA GLU A 104 7.08 -9.53 -5.56
C GLU A 104 6.94 -8.23 -6.36
N PRO A 105 7.85 -7.94 -7.33
CA PRO A 105 7.79 -6.71 -8.14
C PRO A 105 6.45 -6.55 -8.88
N GLY A 106 5.83 -7.66 -9.27
CA GLY A 106 4.51 -7.66 -9.92
C GLY A 106 3.34 -7.21 -9.03
N ARG A 107 3.57 -7.10 -7.72
CA ARG A 107 2.55 -6.71 -6.72
C ARG A 107 2.76 -5.30 -6.16
N ALA A 108 3.44 -4.42 -6.89
CA ALA A 108 3.76 -3.06 -6.46
C ALA A 108 2.54 -2.29 -5.90
N SER A 109 1.37 -2.40 -6.54
CA SER A 109 0.15 -1.73 -6.06
C SER A 109 -0.32 -2.25 -4.69
N PHE A 110 -0.19 -3.57 -4.44
CA PHE A 110 -0.52 -4.13 -3.13
C PHE A 110 0.49 -3.68 -2.07
N ALA A 111 1.78 -3.72 -2.38
CA ALA A 111 2.83 -3.24 -1.50
C ALA A 111 2.67 -1.74 -1.17
N GLN A 112 2.19 -0.93 -2.12
CA GLN A 112 1.88 0.48 -1.88
C GLN A 112 0.79 0.65 -0.82
N TYR A 113 -0.31 -0.11 -0.86
CA TYR A 113 -1.36 -0.05 0.17
C TYR A 113 -0.84 -0.46 1.56
N LEU A 114 0.05 -1.47 1.62
CA LEU A 114 0.71 -1.84 2.87
C LEU A 114 1.54 -0.69 3.42
N LEU A 115 2.34 -0.05 2.57
CA LEU A 115 3.16 1.09 2.96
C LEU A 115 2.31 2.26 3.45
N ASP A 116 1.23 2.59 2.76
CA ASP A 116 0.33 3.69 3.13
C ASP A 116 -0.24 3.48 4.54
N GLY A 117 -0.66 2.27 4.87
CA GLY A 117 -1.18 1.93 6.19
C GLY A 117 -0.11 1.98 7.29
N GLU A 118 1.03 1.34 7.05
CA GLU A 118 2.08 1.17 8.07
C GLU A 118 2.95 2.43 8.27
N LEU A 119 3.20 3.19 7.21
CA LEU A 119 3.98 4.42 7.29
C LEU A 119 3.16 5.63 7.75
N GLY A 120 1.82 5.57 7.66
CA GLY A 120 0.92 6.59 8.19
C GLY A 120 0.97 6.72 9.72
N VAL A 121 1.59 5.77 10.42
CA VAL A 121 1.71 5.79 11.87
C VAL A 121 2.94 6.58 12.31
N LEU A 122 2.73 7.54 13.24
CA LEU A 122 3.80 8.35 13.82
C LEU A 122 4.67 7.49 14.75
N LEU A 123 5.89 7.19 14.32
CA LEU A 123 6.85 6.39 15.11
C LEU A 123 8.17 7.14 15.30
N PRO A 124 8.87 6.89 16.42
CA PRO A 124 10.21 7.40 16.64
C PRO A 124 11.24 6.72 15.73
N ASP A 125 12.34 7.43 15.43
CA ASP A 125 13.52 6.80 14.84
C ASP A 125 14.24 5.91 15.89
N ARG A 126 15.19 5.09 15.43
CA ARG A 126 15.94 4.15 16.31
C ARG A 126 16.64 4.80 17.50
N ASN A 127 16.96 6.08 17.40
CA ASN A 127 17.65 6.84 18.44
C ASN A 127 16.74 7.85 19.13
N GLU A 128 15.43 7.78 18.90
CA GLU A 128 14.40 8.65 19.49
C GLU A 128 14.63 10.16 19.28
N ARG A 129 15.38 10.53 18.21
CA ARG A 129 15.69 11.94 17.92
C ARG A 129 14.57 12.64 17.18
N VAL A 130 13.83 11.90 16.35
CA VAL A 130 12.70 12.41 15.58
C VAL A 130 11.54 11.43 15.65
N LYS A 131 10.31 11.95 15.58
CA LYS A 131 9.11 11.16 15.30
C LYS A 131 8.66 11.50 13.88
N ALA A 132 8.41 10.49 13.06
CA ALA A 132 8.06 10.66 11.65
C ALA A 132 6.96 9.70 11.21
N TRP A 133 6.18 10.16 10.24
CA TRP A 133 5.19 9.38 9.49
C TRP A 133 5.23 9.83 8.03
N ALA A 134 4.68 9.02 7.12
CA ALA A 134 4.64 9.36 5.71
C ALA A 134 3.21 9.45 5.19
N ALA A 135 3.01 10.30 4.20
CA ALA A 135 1.79 10.43 3.42
C ALA A 135 2.13 10.44 1.93
N ASP A 136 1.11 10.37 1.07
CA ASP A 136 1.23 10.42 -0.38
C ASP A 136 2.23 9.37 -0.91
N VAL A 137 2.17 8.19 -0.34
CA VAL A 137 3.08 7.09 -0.67
C VAL A 137 2.84 6.60 -2.09
N THR A 138 3.91 6.55 -2.87
CA THR A 138 3.92 5.97 -4.21
C THR A 138 5.01 4.92 -4.32
N LEU A 139 4.66 3.74 -4.84
CA LEU A 139 5.59 2.65 -5.08
C LEU A 139 5.46 2.18 -6.52
N THR A 140 6.52 2.31 -7.28
CA THR A 140 6.54 1.91 -8.68
C THR A 140 7.79 1.11 -9.01
N LEU A 141 7.81 0.49 -10.18
CA LEU A 141 9.02 -0.09 -10.76
C LEU A 141 9.56 0.85 -11.85
N ALA A 142 10.86 0.76 -12.10
CA ALA A 142 11.45 1.39 -13.27
C ALA A 142 10.67 0.97 -14.54
N PRO A 143 10.44 1.88 -15.50
CA PRO A 143 9.65 1.58 -16.69
C PRO A 143 10.16 0.38 -17.49
N ALA A 144 11.48 0.22 -17.58
CA ALA A 144 12.12 -0.91 -18.27
C ALA A 144 11.81 -2.24 -17.58
N ASP A 145 11.90 -2.27 -16.25
CA ASP A 145 11.66 -3.48 -15.44
C ASP A 145 10.19 -3.88 -15.49
N ARG A 146 9.29 -2.91 -15.43
CA ARG A 146 7.85 -3.14 -15.58
C ARG A 146 7.51 -3.77 -16.93
N GLU A 147 8.11 -3.25 -18.01
CA GLU A 147 7.91 -3.80 -19.35
C GLU A 147 8.51 -5.20 -19.50
N HIS A 148 9.68 -5.44 -18.89
CA HIS A 148 10.31 -6.75 -18.88
C HIS A 148 9.45 -7.79 -18.16
N LEU A 149 8.97 -7.48 -16.96
CA LEU A 149 8.07 -8.36 -16.20
C LEU A 149 6.76 -8.63 -16.94
N ARG A 150 6.21 -7.62 -17.62
CA ARG A 150 5.02 -7.81 -18.44
C ARG A 150 5.26 -8.84 -19.55
N LYS A 151 6.37 -8.72 -20.29
CA LYS A 151 6.73 -9.68 -21.34
C LYS A 151 6.93 -11.10 -20.79
N LEU A 152 7.60 -11.23 -19.66
CA LEU A 152 7.78 -12.55 -19.01
C LEU A 152 6.44 -13.17 -18.60
N ASN A 153 5.52 -12.38 -18.07
CA ASN A 153 4.18 -12.84 -17.72
C ASN A 153 3.36 -13.25 -18.95
N ASP A 154 3.48 -12.52 -20.04
CA ASP A 154 2.78 -12.84 -21.29
C ASP A 154 3.31 -14.15 -21.87
N LEU A 155 4.63 -14.35 -21.94
CA LEU A 155 5.25 -15.61 -22.37
C LEU A 155 4.80 -16.80 -21.52
N ARG A 156 4.73 -16.65 -20.20
CA ARG A 156 4.27 -17.71 -19.30
C ARG A 156 2.81 -18.08 -19.55
N LYS A 157 1.95 -17.10 -19.78
CA LYS A 157 0.52 -17.35 -20.13
C LYS A 157 0.38 -18.06 -21.45
N ASP A 158 1.18 -17.68 -22.44
CA ASP A 158 1.19 -18.35 -23.75
C ASP A 158 1.64 -19.80 -23.61
N GLU A 159 2.68 -20.10 -22.81
CA GLU A 159 3.14 -21.46 -22.55
C GLU A 159 2.06 -22.30 -21.86
N GLU A 160 1.38 -21.76 -20.83
CA GLU A 160 0.27 -22.44 -20.16
C GLU A 160 -0.87 -22.75 -21.13
N LEU A 161 -1.20 -21.81 -22.03
CA LEU A 161 -2.23 -22.00 -23.07
C LEU A 161 -1.84 -23.12 -24.04
N TRP A 162 -0.58 -23.13 -24.54
CA TRP A 162 -0.07 -24.18 -25.41
C TRP A 162 -0.08 -25.55 -24.75
N GLU A 163 0.20 -25.62 -23.47
CA GLU A 163 0.15 -26.90 -22.75
C GLU A 163 -1.29 -27.40 -22.57
N TYR A 164 -2.22 -26.49 -22.28
CA TYR A 164 -3.64 -26.81 -22.21
C TYR A 164 -4.18 -27.32 -23.55
N GLU A 165 -3.86 -26.66 -24.66
CA GLU A 165 -4.25 -27.09 -26.01
C GLU A 165 -3.69 -28.46 -26.34
N ARG A 166 -2.40 -28.70 -26.07
CA ARG A 166 -1.79 -30.03 -26.25
C ARG A 166 -2.47 -31.11 -25.44
N GLN A 167 -2.85 -30.80 -24.20
CA GLN A 167 -3.55 -31.75 -23.33
C GLN A 167 -4.97 -32.01 -23.85
N HIS A 168 -5.67 -30.99 -24.30
CA HIS A 168 -6.99 -31.10 -24.90
C HIS A 168 -6.96 -31.98 -26.16
N GLU A 169 -6.02 -31.76 -27.06
CA GLU A 169 -5.82 -32.58 -28.27
C GLU A 169 -5.53 -34.07 -27.94
N ARG A 170 -4.67 -34.34 -26.96
CA ARG A 170 -4.39 -35.71 -26.48
C ARG A 170 -5.66 -36.39 -25.96
N ASN A 171 -6.45 -35.67 -25.19
CA ASN A 171 -7.70 -36.18 -24.63
C ASN A 171 -8.75 -36.44 -25.72
N LYS A 172 -8.86 -35.56 -26.70
CA LYS A 172 -9.73 -35.72 -27.87
C LYS A 172 -9.36 -36.97 -28.66
N ARG A 173 -8.08 -37.19 -28.97
CA ARG A 173 -7.57 -38.42 -29.66
C ARG A 173 -7.87 -39.68 -28.86
N ARG A 174 -7.69 -39.67 -27.55
CA ARG A 174 -8.02 -40.82 -26.68
C ARG A 174 -9.54 -41.12 -26.72
N ARG A 175 -10.40 -40.13 -26.70
CA ARG A 175 -11.87 -40.35 -26.80
C ARG A 175 -12.26 -40.96 -28.14
N LEU A 176 -11.76 -40.43 -29.24
CA LEU A 176 -12.03 -40.94 -30.59
C LEU A 176 -11.49 -42.38 -30.76
N GLY A 177 -10.29 -42.66 -30.25
CA GLY A 177 -9.73 -44.03 -30.25
C GLY A 177 -10.55 -45.03 -29.44
N ASN A 178 -11.14 -44.63 -28.31
CA ASN A 178 -12.01 -45.47 -27.51
C ASN A 178 -13.38 -45.71 -28.17
N GLU A 179 -13.94 -44.70 -28.84
CA GLU A 179 -15.19 -44.82 -29.59
C GLU A 179 -15.01 -45.78 -30.77
N GLY A 180 -13.90 -45.67 -31.51
CA GLY A 180 -13.54 -46.59 -32.56
C GLY A 180 -13.46 -48.04 -32.09
N LYS A 181 -12.82 -48.30 -30.94
CA LYS A 181 -12.74 -49.63 -30.34
C LYS A 181 -14.10 -50.18 -29.90
N ARG A 182 -14.98 -49.33 -29.35
CA ARG A 182 -16.34 -49.72 -28.95
C ARG A 182 -17.20 -50.07 -30.16
N SER A 183 -17.10 -49.31 -31.26
CA SER A 183 -17.85 -49.58 -32.48
C SER A 183 -17.40 -50.86 -33.20
N THR A 184 -16.12 -51.19 -33.22
CA THR A 184 -15.60 -52.45 -33.75
C THR A 184 -15.96 -53.64 -32.88
N ALA A 185 -15.95 -53.52 -31.57
CA ALA A 185 -16.42 -54.57 -30.64
C ALA A 185 -17.91 -54.88 -30.87
N ARG A 186 -18.75 -53.82 -30.97
CA ARG A 186 -20.20 -53.99 -31.21
C ARG A 186 -20.47 -54.72 -32.55
N ARG A 187 -19.75 -54.44 -33.63
CA ARG A 187 -19.87 -55.14 -34.91
C ARG A 187 -19.50 -56.60 -34.79
N LYS A 188 -18.41 -56.91 -34.05
CA LYS A 188 -17.95 -58.29 -33.84
C LYS A 188 -18.95 -59.15 -33.02
N TRP A 189 -19.70 -58.55 -32.11
CA TRP A 189 -20.77 -59.26 -31.36
C TRP A 189 -22.01 -59.44 -32.18
N GLY A 190 -22.40 -58.44 -32.97
CA GLY A 190 -23.59 -58.55 -33.82
C GLY A 190 -23.48 -59.64 -34.90
N SER A 191 -22.30 -59.89 -35.46
CA SER A 191 -22.06 -60.93 -36.46
C SER A 191 -22.08 -62.37 -35.84
N ARG A 192 -21.86 -62.53 -34.52
CA ARG A 192 -21.92 -63.85 -33.85
C ARG A 192 -23.35 -64.29 -33.48
N ILE A 193 -24.27 -63.37 -33.33
CA ILE A 193 -25.67 -63.69 -32.98
C ILE A 193 -26.50 -64.06 -34.21
N GLY A 194 -26.07 -63.65 -35.42
CA GLY A 194 -26.76 -63.94 -36.67
C GLY A 194 -26.62 -65.37 -37.21
N CYS A 195 -25.80 -66.26 -36.62
CA CYS A 195 -25.55 -67.60 -37.10
C CYS A 195 -26.08 -68.73 -36.21
N ALA A 196 -26.99 -68.42 -35.26
CA ALA A 196 -27.54 -69.44 -34.37
C ALA A 196 -29.06 -69.75 -34.61
N CYS A 197 -29.60 -69.36 -35.78
CA CYS A 197 -30.94 -69.77 -36.17
C CYS A 197 -30.87 -70.32 -37.62
N CYS A 198 -30.42 -71.57 -37.78
CA CYS A 198 -30.70 -72.50 -38.88
C CYS A 198 -30.66 -73.93 -38.30
#